data_2398331d32659e9305db902a7ea8f8f7
#
_entry.id   2398331d32659e9305db902a7ea8f8f7
#
_cell.length_a   1.000
_cell.length_b   1.000
_cell.length_c   1.000
_cell.angle_alpha   90.00
_cell.angle_beta   90.00
_cell.angle_gamma   90.00
#
_symmetry.space_group_name_H-M   'P 1'
#
loop_
_entity.id
_entity.type
_entity.pdbx_description
1 polymer ?
#
loop_
_entity_poly.entity_id
_entity_poly.type
_entity_poly.pdbx_seq_one_letter_code
_entity_poly.pdbx_strand_id
1 'polypeptide(L)'
;TGGGMPGLIVAIVMKKIKNNMKVNLYEKSYHKCVFLREVSKKLNLNTEIIQKDIFLLKNIETGTIMSRAFKPMPVILNLVNENFRKYRNIIFFMGSSGRKILNETLQEWDLDYEEKKSLTSDDSFILNIKKIKKKIS
;
A
#
# COMPACT_ATOMS: atom_id res chain seq x y z
N THR A 1 6.98 -0.73 -5.22
CA THR A 1 5.92 0.30 -5.38
C THR A 1 5.36 0.30 -6.78
N GLY A 2 4.64 -0.15 -7.43
CA GLY A 2 4.15 0.02 -8.81
C GLY A 2 4.41 1.41 -9.43
N GLY A 3 5.68 1.78 -9.62
CA GLY A 3 6.06 3.09 -10.16
C GLY A 3 5.88 4.26 -9.19
N GLY A 4 5.84 3.99 -7.90
CA GLY A 4 5.69 5.01 -6.86
C GLY A 4 4.24 5.30 -6.49
N MET A 5 3.29 4.66 -7.16
CA MET A 5 1.87 4.83 -6.87
C MET A 5 1.41 3.81 -5.84
N PRO A 6 0.63 4.16 -4.82
CA PRO A 6 0.07 5.49 -4.54
C PRO A 6 1.00 6.39 -3.72
N GLY A 7 2.14 5.89 -3.28
CA GLY A 7 3.00 6.57 -2.30
C GLY A 7 3.43 7.97 -2.70
N LEU A 8 3.85 8.19 -3.97
CA LEU A 8 4.25 9.51 -4.43
C LEU A 8 3.09 10.51 -4.39
N ILE A 9 1.90 10.08 -4.81
CA ILE A 9 0.72 10.95 -4.80
C ILE A 9 0.39 11.36 -3.36
N VAL A 10 0.43 10.40 -2.44
CA VAL A 10 0.17 10.68 -1.03
C VAL A 10 1.20 11.69 -0.49
N ALA A 11 2.49 11.51 -0.82
CA ALA A 11 3.53 12.43 -0.39
C ALA A 11 3.31 13.86 -0.94
N ILE A 12 2.87 13.98 -2.20
CA ILE A 12 2.54 15.27 -2.81
C ILE A 12 1.39 15.94 -2.07
N VAL A 13 0.32 15.18 -1.79
CA VAL A 13 -0.84 15.70 -1.06
C VAL A 13 -0.43 16.14 0.36
N MET A 14 0.35 15.32 1.06
CA MET A 14 0.82 15.64 2.41
C MET A 14 1.62 16.95 2.42
N LYS A 15 2.48 17.15 1.45
CA LYS A 15 3.22 18.41 1.31
C LYS A 15 2.28 19.60 1.09
N LYS A 16 1.30 19.43 0.19
CA LYS A 16 0.34 20.48 -0.15
C LYS A 16 -0.47 20.94 1.06
N ILE A 17 -0.87 20.02 1.92
CA ILE A 17 -1.61 20.34 3.14
C ILE A 17 -0.70 20.61 4.34
N LYS A 18 0.62 20.72 4.11
CA LYS A 18 1.63 21.00 5.14
C LYS A 18 1.66 19.98 6.29
N ASN A 19 1.42 18.72 5.96
CA ASN A 19 1.54 17.62 6.90
C ASN A 19 2.97 17.05 6.83
N ASN A 20 3.58 16.83 7.99
CA ASN A 20 4.96 16.35 8.09
C ASN A 20 5.10 14.82 8.02
N MET A 21 4.05 14.12 7.67
CA MET A 21 4.09 12.67 7.58
C MET A 21 5.13 12.21 6.57
N LYS A 22 5.99 11.29 6.99
CA LYS A 22 6.99 10.68 6.12
C LYS A 22 6.39 9.48 5.40
N VAL A 23 6.62 9.39 4.10
CA VAL A 23 6.19 8.26 3.28
C VAL A 23 7.39 7.41 2.88
N ASN A 24 7.40 6.16 3.30
CA ASN A 24 8.45 5.20 2.93
C ASN A 24 8.00 4.43 1.70
N LEU A 25 8.84 4.43 0.66
CA LEU A 25 8.59 3.73 -0.60
C LEU A 25 9.59 2.59 -0.73
N TYR A 26 9.07 1.36 -0.68
CA TYR A 26 9.88 0.16 -0.84
C TYR A 26 9.88 -0.25 -2.31
N GLU A 27 11.03 -0.33 -2.91
CA GLU A 27 11.21 -0.69 -4.31
C GLU A 27 12.52 -1.44 -4.49
N LYS A 28 12.48 -2.61 -5.10
CA LYS A 28 13.70 -3.41 -5.30
C LYS A 28 14.47 -3.03 -6.57
N SER A 29 13.82 -2.43 -7.56
CA SER A 29 14.46 -2.07 -8.83
C SER A 29 15.32 -0.81 -8.67
N TYR A 30 16.59 -0.92 -9.01
CA TYR A 30 17.52 0.22 -8.98
C TYR A 30 17.02 1.38 -9.84
N HIS A 31 16.61 1.11 -11.08
CA HIS A 31 16.16 2.14 -12.02
C HIS A 31 14.90 2.88 -11.50
N LYS A 32 13.96 2.13 -10.92
CA LYS A 32 12.78 2.74 -10.32
C LYS A 32 13.13 3.57 -9.10
N CYS A 33 14.06 3.11 -8.28
CA CYS A 33 14.53 3.89 -7.12
C CYS A 33 15.19 5.21 -7.54
N VAL A 34 16.00 5.19 -8.59
CA VAL A 34 16.62 6.42 -9.14
C VAL A 34 15.53 7.41 -9.56
N PHE A 35 14.53 6.94 -10.31
CA PHE A 35 13.40 7.77 -10.74
C PHE A 35 12.65 8.35 -9.53
N LEU A 36 12.32 7.52 -8.55
CA LEU A 36 11.59 7.96 -7.36
C LEU A 36 12.36 9.03 -6.56
N ARG A 37 13.68 8.84 -6.42
CA ARG A 37 14.53 9.81 -5.73
C ARG A 37 14.60 11.13 -6.47
N GLU A 38 14.70 11.10 -7.81
CA GLU A 38 14.70 12.32 -8.63
C GLU A 38 13.40 13.10 -8.49
N VAL A 39 12.25 12.42 -8.59
CA VAL A 39 10.94 13.06 -8.43
C VAL A 39 10.79 13.64 -7.03
N SER A 40 11.15 12.86 -6.01
CA SER A 40 11.06 13.29 -4.61
C SER A 40 11.91 14.52 -4.35
N LYS A 41 13.12 14.57 -4.90
CA LYS A 41 14.02 15.71 -4.77
C LYS A 41 13.47 16.95 -5.49
N LYS A 42 13.04 16.80 -6.74
CA LYS A 42 12.50 17.93 -7.54
C LYS A 42 11.27 18.54 -6.90
N LEU A 43 10.41 17.73 -6.32
CA LEU A 43 9.18 18.19 -5.68
C LEU A 43 9.37 18.46 -4.17
N ASN A 44 10.56 18.22 -3.65
CA ASN A 44 10.90 18.40 -2.23
C ASN A 44 9.89 17.66 -1.32
N LEU A 45 9.70 16.38 -1.58
CA LEU A 45 8.75 15.54 -0.84
C LEU A 45 9.38 14.94 0.41
N ASN A 46 8.57 14.70 1.43
CA ASN A 46 9.01 14.01 2.65
C ASN A 46 8.89 12.50 2.46
N THR A 47 9.83 11.95 1.69
CA THR A 47 9.87 10.54 1.36
C THR A 47 11.23 9.93 1.69
N GLU A 48 11.23 8.64 1.92
CA GLU A 48 12.43 7.82 1.93
C GLU A 48 12.24 6.69 0.94
N ILE A 49 13.17 6.58 -0.01
CA ILE A 49 13.16 5.51 -1.01
C ILE A 49 14.07 4.41 -0.50
N ILE A 50 13.48 3.24 -0.23
CA ILE A 50 14.19 2.10 0.34
C ILE A 50 14.34 1.04 -0.74
N GLN A 51 15.57 0.88 -1.25
CA GLN A 51 15.87 -0.11 -2.29
C GLN A 51 16.03 -1.48 -1.65
N LYS A 52 14.91 -2.12 -1.36
CA LYS A 52 14.86 -3.46 -0.78
C LYS A 52 13.62 -4.18 -1.27
N ASP A 53 13.70 -5.50 -1.33
CA ASP A 53 12.54 -6.35 -1.53
C ASP A 53 11.78 -6.46 -0.21
N ILE A 54 10.58 -5.90 -0.16
CA ILE A 54 9.74 -5.90 1.04
C ILE A 54 9.44 -7.32 1.55
N PHE A 55 9.40 -8.32 0.65
CA PHE A 55 9.14 -9.71 1.02
C PHE A 55 10.29 -10.33 1.83
N LEU A 56 11.46 -9.73 1.81
CA LEU A 56 12.64 -10.22 2.55
C LEU A 56 12.83 -9.52 3.90
N LEU A 57 12.05 -8.48 4.18
CA LEU A 57 12.14 -7.74 5.44
C LEU A 57 11.22 -8.35 6.49
N LYS A 58 11.66 -8.30 7.75
CA LYS A 58 10.89 -8.83 8.89
C LYS A 58 10.73 -7.77 9.97
N ASN A 59 9.74 -7.96 10.82
CA ASN A 59 9.47 -7.12 11.98
C ASN A 59 9.29 -5.64 11.62
N ILE A 60 8.66 -5.37 10.46
CA ILE A 60 8.42 -4.00 10.01
C ILE A 60 7.34 -3.36 10.90
N GLU A 61 7.60 -2.14 11.33
CA GLU A 61 6.64 -1.35 12.09
C GLU A 61 6.28 -0.09 11.31
N THR A 62 5.00 0.21 11.23
CA THR A 62 4.51 1.39 10.53
C THR A 62 3.13 1.78 11.04
N GLY A 63 2.63 2.93 10.62
CA GLY A 63 1.25 3.31 10.87
C GLY A 63 0.33 2.72 9.81
N THR A 64 0.35 3.30 8.63
CA THR A 64 -0.52 2.91 7.52
C THR A 64 0.28 2.25 6.41
N ILE A 65 -0.21 1.11 5.95
CA ILE A 65 0.32 0.41 4.79
C ILE A 65 -0.57 0.76 3.61
N MET A 66 0.03 1.21 2.51
CA MET A 66 -0.72 1.53 1.30
C MET A 66 -0.24 0.67 0.16
N SER A 67 -1.16 0.14 -0.62
CA SER A 67 -0.83 -0.72 -1.76
C SER A 67 -1.85 -0.58 -2.88
N ARG A 68 -1.34 -0.73 -4.10
CA ARG A 68 -2.14 -1.14 -5.25
C ARG A 68 -1.98 -2.65 -5.40
N ALA A 69 -2.80 -3.25 -6.25
CA ALA A 69 -2.73 -4.69 -6.52
C ALA A 69 -1.54 -5.03 -7.43
N PHE A 70 -0.29 -4.80 -6.95
CA PHE A 70 0.92 -5.21 -7.67
C PHE A 70 1.17 -6.71 -7.58
N LYS A 71 0.53 -7.37 -6.64
CA LYS A 71 0.48 -8.82 -6.44
C LYS A 71 -0.96 -9.18 -6.06
N PRO A 72 -1.38 -10.45 -6.22
CA PRO A 72 -2.70 -10.86 -5.72
C PRO A 72 -2.89 -10.47 -4.26
N MET A 73 -4.09 -10.01 -3.93
CA MET A 73 -4.38 -9.52 -2.57
C MET A 73 -4.02 -10.51 -1.46
N PRO A 74 -4.31 -11.83 -1.58
CA PRO A 74 -3.90 -12.79 -0.54
C PRO A 74 -2.39 -12.83 -0.32
N VAL A 75 -1.59 -12.61 -1.37
CA VAL A 75 -0.12 -12.57 -1.25
C VAL A 75 0.30 -11.36 -0.42
N ILE A 76 -0.31 -10.21 -0.64
CA ILE A 76 -0.03 -8.99 0.13
C ILE A 76 -0.47 -9.15 1.59
N LEU A 77 -1.63 -9.76 1.82
CA LEU A 77 -2.10 -10.03 3.19
C LEU A 77 -1.18 -10.99 3.94
N ASN A 78 -0.66 -12.02 3.26
CA ASN A 78 0.34 -12.91 3.85
C ASN A 78 1.62 -12.14 4.18
N LEU A 79 2.07 -11.27 3.30
CA LEU A 79 3.23 -10.41 3.54
C LEU A 79 3.04 -9.57 4.81
N VAL A 80 1.88 -8.92 4.93
CA VAL A 80 1.60 -8.10 6.10
C VAL A 80 1.57 -8.95 7.36
N ASN A 81 0.89 -10.08 7.30
CA ASN A 81 0.75 -10.97 8.46
C ASN A 81 2.09 -11.52 8.96
N GLU A 82 3.01 -11.81 8.05
CA GLU A 82 4.29 -12.45 8.38
C GLU A 82 5.44 -11.47 8.60
N ASN A 83 5.45 -10.34 7.87
CA ASN A 83 6.61 -9.45 7.81
C ASN A 83 6.42 -8.16 8.61
N PHE A 84 5.18 -7.75 8.90
CA PHE A 84 4.90 -6.56 9.69
C PHE A 84 4.56 -6.95 11.13
N ARG A 85 5.28 -6.36 12.07
CA ARG A 85 5.05 -6.59 13.50
C ARG A 85 3.95 -5.70 14.05
N LYS A 86 3.89 -4.44 13.59
CA LYS A 86 2.95 -3.45 14.09
C LYS A 86 2.49 -2.51 12.98
N TYR A 87 1.19 -2.35 12.86
CA TYR A 87 0.57 -1.39 11.94
C TYR A 87 -0.83 -1.05 12.45
N ARG A 88 -1.39 0.06 11.96
CA ARG A 88 -2.75 0.49 12.34
C ARG A 88 -3.78 0.04 11.32
N ASN A 89 -3.47 0.21 10.05
CA ASN A 89 -4.41 -0.12 8.98
C ASN A 89 -3.69 -0.34 7.66
N ILE A 90 -4.42 -0.97 6.73
CA ILE A 90 -3.95 -1.21 5.37
C ILE A 90 -4.96 -0.54 4.42
N ILE A 91 -4.47 0.27 3.50
CA ILE A 91 -5.29 0.88 2.46
C ILE A 91 -4.93 0.26 1.12
N PHE A 92 -5.93 -0.35 0.47
CA PHE A 92 -5.81 -0.86 -0.88
C PHE A 92 -6.56 0.03 -1.85
N PHE A 93 -5.90 0.36 -2.95
CA PHE A 93 -6.52 1.06 -4.07
C PHE A 93 -6.92 0.01 -5.09
N MET A 94 -8.22 -0.21 -5.24
CA MET A 94 -8.80 -1.28 -6.05
C MET A 94 -9.32 -0.74 -7.38
N GLY A 95 -9.00 -1.45 -8.45
CA GLY A 95 -9.48 -1.12 -9.80
C GLY A 95 -10.72 -1.89 -10.21
N SER A 96 -10.95 -2.00 -11.51
CA SER A 96 -12.16 -2.61 -12.08
C SER A 96 -12.38 -4.08 -11.69
N SER A 97 -11.32 -4.85 -11.51
CA SER A 97 -11.41 -6.26 -11.06
C SER A 97 -11.41 -6.40 -9.53
N GLY A 98 -11.39 -5.28 -8.81
CA GLY A 98 -11.24 -5.27 -7.36
C GLY A 98 -12.35 -6.00 -6.63
N ARG A 99 -13.58 -5.90 -7.10
CA ARG A 99 -14.73 -6.58 -6.47
C ARG A 99 -14.57 -8.09 -6.49
N LYS A 100 -14.16 -8.64 -7.62
CA LYS A 100 -13.89 -10.06 -7.77
C LYS A 100 -12.73 -10.50 -6.86
N ILE A 101 -11.66 -9.73 -6.84
CA ILE A 101 -10.48 -9.99 -6.00
C ILE A 101 -10.87 -9.97 -4.53
N LEU A 102 -11.65 -9.00 -4.09
CA LEU A 102 -12.11 -8.91 -2.71
C LEU A 102 -12.96 -10.12 -2.33
N ASN A 103 -13.92 -10.49 -3.17
CA ASN A 103 -14.80 -11.63 -2.90
C ASN A 103 -14.01 -12.94 -2.78
N GLU A 104 -13.04 -13.16 -3.65
CA GLU A 104 -12.17 -14.32 -3.59
C GLU A 104 -11.31 -14.31 -2.31
N THR A 105 -10.78 -13.15 -1.95
CA THR A 105 -9.97 -12.98 -0.75
C THR A 105 -10.76 -13.27 0.53
N LEU A 106 -12.01 -12.84 0.59
CA LEU A 106 -12.88 -13.06 1.74
C LEU A 106 -13.23 -14.53 1.97
N GLN A 107 -12.99 -15.40 1.00
CA GLN A 107 -13.14 -16.85 1.20
C GLN A 107 -12.03 -17.42 2.09
N GLU A 108 -10.86 -16.80 2.09
CA GLU A 108 -9.69 -17.28 2.85
C GLU A 108 -9.32 -16.40 4.04
N TRP A 109 -9.80 -15.15 4.07
CA TRP A 109 -9.45 -14.18 5.09
C TRP A 109 -10.68 -13.54 5.71
N ASP A 110 -10.64 -13.38 7.03
CA ASP A 110 -11.57 -12.51 7.75
C ASP A 110 -10.95 -11.11 7.81
N LEU A 111 -11.67 -10.12 7.31
CA LEU A 111 -11.20 -8.74 7.23
C LEU A 111 -12.18 -7.83 7.97
N ASP A 112 -11.64 -6.98 8.84
CA ASP A 112 -12.39 -5.86 9.40
C ASP A 112 -12.09 -4.65 8.52
N TYR A 113 -13.01 -4.27 7.65
CA TYR A 113 -12.76 -3.28 6.62
C TYR A 113 -13.94 -2.37 6.33
N GLU A 114 -13.63 -1.22 5.75
CA GLU A 114 -14.59 -0.27 5.21
C GLU A 114 -14.27 -0.01 3.74
N GLU A 115 -15.29 0.27 2.94
CA GLU A 115 -15.15 0.63 1.55
C GLU A 115 -15.51 2.08 1.31
N LYS A 116 -14.78 2.74 0.39
CA LYS A 116 -15.16 4.03 -0.17
C LYS A 116 -15.07 3.97 -1.68
N LYS A 117 -16.09 4.45 -2.37
CA LYS A 117 -16.05 4.58 -3.82
C LYS A 117 -15.06 5.64 -4.23
N SER A 118 -14.33 5.39 -5.33
CA SER A 118 -13.47 6.39 -5.93
C SER A 118 -14.30 7.46 -6.61
N LEU A 119 -13.83 8.70 -6.56
CA LEU A 119 -14.46 9.82 -7.28
C LEU A 119 -14.09 9.84 -8.76
N THR A 120 -13.09 9.04 -9.17
CA THR A 120 -12.54 9.08 -10.52
C THR A 120 -13.12 8.02 -11.46
N SER A 121 -13.72 6.97 -10.93
CA SER A 121 -14.29 5.87 -11.71
C SER A 121 -15.34 5.14 -10.90
N ASP A 122 -16.42 4.71 -11.54
CA ASP A 122 -17.50 3.94 -10.89
C ASP A 122 -17.03 2.56 -10.44
N ASP A 123 -16.00 2.01 -11.10
CA ASP A 123 -15.50 0.66 -10.82
C ASP A 123 -14.39 0.64 -9.78
N SER A 124 -13.80 1.80 -9.49
CA SER A 124 -12.68 1.89 -8.54
C SER A 124 -13.18 2.16 -7.13
N PHE A 125 -12.51 1.58 -6.16
CA PHE A 125 -12.84 1.83 -4.76
C PHE A 125 -11.60 1.68 -3.87
N ILE A 126 -11.72 2.16 -2.65
CA ILE A 126 -10.66 2.10 -1.67
C ILE A 126 -11.13 1.22 -0.52
N LEU A 127 -10.27 0.27 -0.11
CA LEU A 127 -10.48 -0.54 1.09
C LEU A 127 -9.60 0.00 2.21
N ASN A 128 -10.18 0.23 3.37
CA ASN A 128 -9.45 0.52 4.58
C ASN A 128 -9.62 -0.67 5.53
N ILE A 129 -8.57 -1.47 5.66
CA ILE A 129 -8.59 -2.70 6.46
C ILE A 129 -7.90 -2.45 7.80
N LYS A 130 -8.60 -2.72 8.90
CA LYS A 130 -8.06 -2.51 10.24
C LYS A 130 -7.53 -3.77 10.88
N LYS A 131 -8.11 -4.92 10.54
CA LYS A 131 -7.67 -6.22 11.06
C LYS A 131 -7.75 -7.28 9.99
N ILE A 132 -6.78 -8.17 9.99
CA ILE A 132 -6.74 -9.32 9.09
C ILE A 132 -6.57 -10.60 9.92
N LYS A 133 -7.24 -11.65 9.50
CA LYS A 133 -7.09 -12.97 10.09
C LYS A 133 -7.30 -14.02 9.00
N LYS A 134 -6.31 -14.89 8.82
CA LYS A 134 -6.46 -15.99 7.88
C LYS A 134 -7.41 -17.03 8.46
N LYS A 135 -8.39 -17.47 7.66
CA LYS A 135 -9.31 -18.52 8.07
C LYS A 135 -8.58 -19.84 8.22
N ILE A 136 -8.97 -20.60 9.23
CA ILE A 136 -8.44 -21.94 9.45
C ILE A 136 -9.22 -22.90 8.56
N SER A 137 -8.50 -23.61 7.71
CA SER A 137 -9.11 -24.64 6.85
C SER A 137 -9.26 -25.96 7.59
#